data_87cc89b63297db58838e4970946b6cfd
#
_entry.id   87cc89b63297db58838e4970946b6cfd
#
_cell.length_a   1.000
_cell.length_b   1.000
_cell.length_c   1.000
_cell.angle_alpha   90.00
_cell.angle_beta   90.00
_cell.angle_gamma   90.00
#
_symmetry.space_group_name_H-M   'P 1'
#
loop_
_entity.id
_entity.type
_entity.pdbx_description
1 polymer ?
#
loop_
_entity_poly.entity_id
_entity_poly.type
_entity_poly.pdbx_seq_one_letter_code
_entity_poly.pdbx_strand_id
1 'polypeptide(L)'
;VNRAIYLCLFAAALLQDLHAGTDNETAARKAVLDLAGAFSNDGFKLRDGNFTGAIQPKQSVIVQVNLYAGNEYWFSVGANDKAKKLGLTIYDETGKPQTSEPYQDESKTAAGFSPEASGPYYVRIEETAGEPANFCLIYSYK
;
A
#
# COMPACT_ATOMS: atom_id res chain seq x y z
N VAL A 1 -47.61 6.75 -6.43
CA VAL A 1 -46.76 7.84 -5.91
C VAL A 1 -45.59 7.24 -5.07
N ASN A 2 -45.80 6.14 -4.32
CA ASN A 2 -44.80 5.63 -3.40
C ASN A 2 -43.63 4.83 -4.06
N ARG A 3 -43.77 4.36 -5.30
CA ARG A 3 -42.71 3.58 -5.97
C ARG A 3 -41.53 4.43 -6.46
N ALA A 4 -41.78 5.66 -6.85
CA ALA A 4 -40.73 6.56 -7.34
C ALA A 4 -39.81 7.07 -6.21
N ILE A 5 -40.35 7.25 -5.00
CA ILE A 5 -39.60 7.70 -3.81
C ILE A 5 -38.61 6.63 -3.33
N TYR A 6 -38.98 5.34 -3.37
CA TYR A 6 -38.07 4.25 -2.99
C TYR A 6 -36.90 4.08 -3.97
N LEU A 7 -37.12 4.34 -5.26
CA LEU A 7 -36.06 4.23 -6.26
C LEU A 7 -34.99 5.35 -6.10
N CYS A 8 -35.42 6.54 -5.74
CA CYS A 8 -34.48 7.65 -5.48
C CYS A 8 -33.66 7.47 -4.20
N LEU A 9 -34.24 6.90 -3.15
CA LEU A 9 -33.53 6.60 -1.91
C LEU A 9 -32.48 5.50 -2.08
N PHE A 10 -32.75 4.50 -2.92
CA PHE A 10 -31.80 3.43 -3.20
C PHE A 10 -30.60 3.90 -4.05
N ALA A 11 -30.83 4.81 -5.00
CA ALA A 11 -29.78 5.41 -5.80
C ALA A 11 -28.86 6.35 -4.99
N ALA A 12 -29.40 7.05 -4.00
CA ALA A 12 -28.61 7.91 -3.12
C ALA A 12 -27.68 7.12 -2.19
N ALA A 13 -28.10 5.94 -1.72
CA ALA A 13 -27.25 5.07 -0.89
C ALA A 13 -26.06 4.50 -1.67
N LEU A 14 -26.23 4.15 -2.94
CA LEU A 14 -25.14 3.66 -3.80
C LEU A 14 -24.09 4.73 -4.13
N LEU A 15 -24.49 6.00 -4.17
CA LEU A 15 -23.55 7.12 -4.40
C LEU A 15 -22.68 7.43 -3.17
N GLN A 16 -23.16 7.14 -1.97
CA GLN A 16 -22.40 7.35 -0.73
C GLN A 16 -21.25 6.35 -0.59
N ASP A 17 -21.42 5.10 -1.01
CA ASP A 17 -20.37 4.09 -0.97
C ASP A 17 -19.22 4.39 -1.95
N LEU A 18 -19.51 4.97 -3.10
CA LEU A 18 -18.51 5.42 -4.07
C LEU A 18 -17.65 6.58 -3.54
N HIS A 19 -18.22 7.50 -2.78
CA HIS A 19 -17.49 8.62 -2.17
C HIS A 19 -16.58 8.15 -1.03
N ALA A 20 -17.02 7.26 -0.18
CA ALA A 20 -16.23 6.72 0.92
C ALA A 20 -15.00 5.95 0.42
N GLY A 21 -15.12 5.18 -0.67
CA GLY A 21 -14.00 4.49 -1.32
C GLY A 21 -12.94 5.47 -1.80
N THR A 22 -13.32 6.54 -2.49
CA THR A 22 -12.42 7.57 -3.03
C THR A 22 -11.68 8.33 -1.92
N ASP A 23 -12.35 8.67 -0.83
CA ASP A 23 -11.75 9.37 0.32
C ASP A 23 -10.73 8.47 1.03
N ASN A 24 -11.02 7.19 1.20
CA ASN A 24 -10.10 6.22 1.80
C ASN A 24 -8.85 5.99 0.93
N GLU A 25 -9.00 5.91 -0.39
CA GLU A 25 -7.88 5.82 -1.33
C GLU A 25 -7.01 7.08 -1.29
N THR A 26 -7.61 8.25 -1.23
CA THR A 26 -6.91 9.53 -1.11
C THR A 26 -6.13 9.61 0.20
N ALA A 27 -6.72 9.17 1.31
CA ALA A 27 -6.07 9.14 2.62
C ALA A 27 -4.88 8.17 2.63
N ALA A 28 -5.02 6.97 2.05
CA ALA A 28 -3.95 5.99 1.90
C ALA A 28 -2.78 6.54 1.05
N ARG A 29 -3.11 7.19 -0.05
CA ARG A 29 -2.11 7.82 -0.94
C ARG A 29 -1.37 8.95 -0.25
N LYS A 30 -2.08 9.80 0.50
CA LYS A 30 -1.45 10.86 1.29
C LYS A 30 -0.49 10.27 2.33
N ALA A 31 -0.91 9.27 3.07
CA ALA A 31 -0.09 8.63 4.11
C ALA A 31 1.22 8.07 3.54
N VAL A 32 1.17 7.39 2.38
CA VAL A 32 2.37 6.81 1.77
C VAL A 32 3.29 7.88 1.18
N LEU A 33 2.76 8.95 0.62
CA LEU A 33 3.57 10.06 0.09
C LEU A 33 4.28 10.83 1.20
N ASP A 34 3.62 11.06 2.32
CA ASP A 34 4.23 11.66 3.52
C ASP A 34 5.41 10.80 4.03
N LEU A 35 5.25 9.47 4.04
CA LEU A 35 6.29 8.54 4.43
C LEU A 35 7.46 8.52 3.44
N ALA A 36 7.18 8.40 2.14
CA ALA A 36 8.20 8.35 1.10
C ALA A 36 8.99 9.66 0.98
N GLY A 37 8.36 10.78 1.31
CA GLY A 37 9.01 12.09 1.36
C GLY A 37 10.21 12.13 2.32
N ALA A 38 10.15 11.36 3.41
CA ALA A 38 11.26 11.26 4.36
C ALA A 38 12.51 10.63 3.72
N PHE A 39 12.34 9.64 2.84
CA PHE A 39 13.45 8.96 2.16
C PHE A 39 14.05 9.79 1.00
N SER A 40 13.31 10.75 0.45
CA SER A 40 13.83 11.61 -0.62
C SER A 40 14.99 12.47 -0.17
N ASN A 41 15.07 12.80 1.11
CA ASN A 41 16.18 13.54 1.71
C ASN A 41 17.49 12.72 1.73
N ASP A 42 17.39 11.39 1.66
CA ASP A 42 18.52 10.47 1.61
C ASP A 42 18.95 10.11 0.18
N GLY A 43 18.45 10.86 -0.81
CA GLY A 43 18.80 10.72 -2.22
C GLY A 43 17.98 9.68 -3.00
N PHE A 44 16.96 9.10 -2.39
CA PHE A 44 16.05 8.17 -3.09
C PHE A 44 15.12 8.92 -4.04
N LYS A 45 14.96 8.39 -5.23
CA LYS A 45 14.03 8.87 -6.26
C LYS A 45 12.77 8.02 -6.28
N LEU A 46 11.63 8.67 -6.22
CA LEU A 46 10.36 7.98 -6.35
C LEU A 46 10.23 7.35 -7.76
N ARG A 47 9.88 6.07 -7.82
CA ARG A 47 9.54 5.43 -9.07
C ARG A 47 8.12 5.81 -9.50
N ASP A 48 7.94 6.01 -10.79
CA ASP A 48 6.61 6.29 -11.36
C ASP A 48 5.62 5.14 -11.11
N GLY A 49 4.40 5.51 -10.78
CA GLY A 49 3.32 4.58 -10.51
C GLY A 49 3.13 4.25 -9.03
N ASN A 50 2.01 3.63 -8.77
CA ASN A 50 1.63 3.14 -7.45
C ASN A 50 0.73 1.91 -7.57
N PHE A 51 0.62 1.16 -6.49
CA PHE A 51 -0.31 0.04 -6.37
C PHE A 51 -1.29 0.36 -5.26
N THR A 52 -2.57 0.37 -5.58
CA THR A 52 -3.66 0.66 -4.63
C THR A 52 -4.67 -0.46 -4.61
N GLY A 53 -5.35 -0.63 -3.50
CA GLY A 53 -6.40 -1.62 -3.37
C GLY A 53 -7.02 -1.64 -2.00
N ALA A 54 -8.00 -2.52 -1.84
CA ALA A 54 -8.59 -2.83 -0.56
C ALA A 54 -7.76 -3.91 0.15
N ILE A 55 -7.68 -3.82 1.48
CA ILE A 55 -7.05 -4.80 2.33
C ILE A 55 -7.97 -5.14 3.51
N GLN A 56 -8.02 -6.41 3.87
CA GLN A 56 -8.83 -6.92 4.97
C GLN A 56 -7.93 -7.36 6.12
N PRO A 57 -8.37 -7.23 7.38
CA PRO A 57 -7.62 -7.74 8.52
C PRO A 57 -7.29 -9.23 8.36
N LYS A 58 -6.05 -9.60 8.67
CA LYS A 58 -5.50 -10.97 8.56
C LYS A 58 -5.40 -11.53 7.13
N GLN A 59 -5.60 -10.68 6.13
CA GLN A 59 -5.36 -10.99 4.72
C GLN A 59 -4.12 -10.29 4.21
N SER A 60 -3.58 -10.77 3.10
CA SER A 60 -2.41 -10.18 2.45
C SER A 60 -2.67 -9.95 0.97
N VAL A 61 -2.00 -8.94 0.44
CA VAL A 61 -1.91 -8.63 -0.99
C VAL A 61 -0.46 -8.78 -1.41
N ILE A 62 -0.23 -9.38 -2.57
CA ILE A 62 1.11 -9.57 -3.14
C ILE A 62 1.21 -8.77 -4.43
N VAL A 63 2.27 -7.95 -4.52
CA VAL A 63 2.59 -7.15 -5.70
C VAL A 63 3.93 -7.61 -6.26
N GLN A 64 3.97 -7.96 -7.54
CA GLN A 64 5.21 -8.26 -8.25
C GLN A 64 5.89 -6.97 -8.70
N VAL A 65 7.20 -6.89 -8.46
CA VAL A 65 8.07 -5.79 -8.91
C VAL A 65 9.32 -6.37 -9.58
N ASN A 66 9.91 -5.63 -10.52
CA ASN A 66 11.20 -5.97 -11.10
C ASN A 66 12.26 -5.04 -10.51
N LEU A 67 13.27 -5.62 -9.88
CA LEU A 67 14.35 -4.91 -9.21
C LEU A 67 15.69 -5.19 -9.90
N TYR A 68 16.62 -4.27 -9.75
CA TYR A 68 17.96 -4.36 -10.34
C TYR A 68 19.01 -4.43 -9.24
N ALA A 69 19.91 -5.41 -9.35
CA ALA A 69 21.08 -5.50 -8.50
C ALA A 69 21.93 -4.24 -8.61
N GLY A 70 22.47 -3.78 -7.49
CA GLY A 70 23.26 -2.56 -7.40
C GLY A 70 22.44 -1.30 -7.05
N ASN A 71 21.12 -1.38 -7.06
CA ASN A 71 20.25 -0.33 -6.54
C ASN A 71 19.87 -0.62 -5.08
N GLU A 72 19.59 0.43 -4.34
CA GLU A 72 18.91 0.37 -3.05
C GLU A 72 17.45 0.80 -3.24
N TYR A 73 16.53 0.12 -2.57
CA TYR A 73 15.10 0.40 -2.66
C TYR A 73 14.50 0.66 -1.28
N TRP A 74 13.52 1.57 -1.23
CA TRP A 74 12.58 1.70 -0.12
C TRP A 74 11.16 1.48 -0.62
N PHE A 75 10.53 0.42 -0.12
CA PHE A 75 9.11 0.16 -0.32
C PHE A 75 8.33 0.81 0.81
N SER A 76 7.36 1.63 0.47
CA SER A 76 6.53 2.37 1.42
C SER A 76 5.06 2.04 1.20
N VAL A 77 4.36 1.70 2.27
CA VAL A 77 2.93 1.42 2.27
C VAL A 77 2.25 2.34 3.27
N GLY A 78 1.20 2.99 2.83
CA GLY A 78 0.27 3.74 3.65
C GLY A 78 -1.14 3.21 3.49
N ALA A 79 -1.94 3.30 4.53
CA ALA A 79 -3.36 3.00 4.51
C ALA A 79 -4.15 4.16 5.12
N ASN A 80 -5.47 4.15 4.92
CA ASN A 80 -6.33 5.05 5.67
C ASN A 80 -6.38 4.65 7.16
N ASP A 81 -6.97 5.48 8.00
CA ASP A 81 -6.97 5.40 9.47
C ASP A 81 -7.66 4.14 10.05
N LYS A 82 -8.38 3.38 9.22
CA LYS A 82 -8.99 2.11 9.62
C LYS A 82 -7.96 1.00 9.86
N ALA A 83 -6.86 0.97 9.10
CA ALA A 83 -5.74 0.08 9.38
C ALA A 83 -4.96 0.58 10.61
N LYS A 84 -4.69 -0.31 11.56
CA LYS A 84 -3.94 0.00 12.79
C LYS A 84 -2.53 -0.54 12.78
N LYS A 85 -2.28 -1.59 12.01
CA LYS A 85 -0.95 -2.16 11.85
C LYS A 85 -0.83 -2.86 10.50
N LEU A 86 0.21 -2.49 9.77
CA LEU A 86 0.58 -3.11 8.50
C LEU A 86 1.88 -3.89 8.65
N GLY A 87 2.03 -4.97 7.90
CA GLY A 87 3.26 -5.70 7.70
C GLY A 87 3.70 -5.63 6.25
N LEU A 88 5.00 -5.65 6.01
CA LEU A 88 5.59 -5.68 4.68
C LEU A 88 6.73 -6.69 4.65
N THR A 89 6.69 -7.62 3.71
CA THR A 89 7.73 -8.63 3.52
C THR A 89 8.06 -8.75 2.04
N ILE A 90 9.33 -8.86 1.72
CA ILE A 90 9.82 -9.01 0.35
C ILE A 90 10.27 -10.45 0.16
N TYR A 91 9.87 -11.06 -0.96
CA TYR A 91 10.25 -12.43 -1.34
C TYR A 91 10.95 -12.41 -2.69
N ASP A 92 11.89 -13.32 -2.88
CA ASP A 92 12.47 -13.60 -4.20
C ASP A 92 11.52 -14.47 -5.06
N GLU A 93 11.93 -14.78 -6.28
CA GLU A 93 11.16 -15.60 -7.22
C GLU A 93 10.95 -17.05 -6.76
N THR A 94 11.74 -17.52 -5.79
CA THR A 94 11.58 -18.87 -5.20
C THR A 94 10.62 -18.88 -4.01
N GLY A 95 10.12 -17.70 -3.60
CA GLY A 95 9.27 -17.54 -2.42
C GLY A 95 10.03 -17.48 -1.11
N LYS A 96 11.35 -17.27 -1.15
CA LYS A 96 12.18 -17.10 0.04
C LYS A 96 12.10 -15.65 0.53
N PRO A 97 11.76 -15.41 1.82
CA PRO A 97 11.75 -14.08 2.38
C PRO A 97 13.16 -13.49 2.43
N GLN A 98 13.27 -12.23 2.04
CA GLN A 98 14.51 -11.48 2.02
C GLN A 98 14.66 -10.65 3.29
N THR A 99 15.89 -10.49 3.76
CA THR A 99 16.19 -9.58 4.87
C THR A 99 16.03 -8.15 4.40
N SER A 100 15.28 -7.35 5.14
CA SER A 100 15.04 -5.93 4.85
C SER A 100 15.18 -5.09 6.11
N GLU A 101 15.43 -3.79 5.92
CA GLU A 101 15.43 -2.81 7.00
C GLU A 101 14.00 -2.34 7.25
N PRO A 102 13.39 -2.60 8.43
CA PRO A 102 12.00 -2.28 8.67
C PRO A 102 11.80 -0.85 9.20
N TYR A 103 10.68 -0.26 8.81
CA TYR A 103 10.09 0.91 9.45
C TYR A 103 8.61 0.63 9.72
N GLN A 104 8.12 1.03 10.90
CA GLN A 104 6.73 0.81 11.31
C GLN A 104 6.18 2.00 12.07
N ASP A 105 5.03 2.50 11.65
CA ASP A 105 4.28 3.56 12.32
C ASP A 105 2.77 3.41 12.04
N GLU A 106 2.04 2.79 12.96
CA GLU A 106 0.58 2.56 12.86
C GLU A 106 0.13 2.04 11.47
N SER A 107 -0.58 2.89 10.71
CA SER A 107 -1.10 2.60 9.37
C SER A 107 -0.08 2.79 8.24
N LYS A 108 1.20 2.96 8.58
CA LYS A 108 2.31 3.11 7.64
C LYS A 108 3.41 2.11 7.93
N THR A 109 4.02 1.56 6.89
CA THR A 109 5.18 0.68 7.02
C THR A 109 6.10 0.86 5.82
N ALA A 110 7.38 0.62 6.02
CA ALA A 110 8.34 0.61 4.93
C ALA A 110 9.39 -0.49 5.12
N ALA A 111 10.04 -0.87 4.03
CA ALA A 111 11.14 -1.80 4.04
C ALA A 111 12.24 -1.33 3.07
N GLY A 112 13.45 -1.17 3.61
CA GLY A 112 14.67 -0.94 2.83
C GLY A 112 15.26 -2.27 2.35
N PHE A 113 15.57 -2.37 1.06
CA PHE A 113 16.05 -3.61 0.45
C PHE A 113 17.04 -3.34 -0.67
N SER A 114 18.14 -4.10 -0.69
CA SER A 114 19.14 -4.08 -1.76
C SER A 114 19.23 -5.48 -2.37
N PRO A 115 18.71 -5.70 -3.58
CA PRO A 115 18.70 -7.00 -4.22
C PRO A 115 20.11 -7.42 -4.65
N GLU A 116 20.48 -8.67 -4.37
CA GLU A 116 21.74 -9.28 -4.84
C GLU A 116 21.68 -9.67 -6.32
N ALA A 117 20.48 -9.95 -6.83
CA ALA A 117 20.24 -10.31 -8.22
C ALA A 117 19.11 -9.46 -8.82
N SER A 118 19.26 -9.12 -10.10
CA SER A 118 18.19 -8.47 -10.86
C SER A 118 17.12 -9.49 -11.23
N GLY A 119 15.85 -9.10 -11.16
CA GLY A 119 14.74 -9.98 -11.53
C GLY A 119 13.45 -9.65 -10.78
N PRO A 120 12.48 -10.57 -10.83
CA PRO A 120 11.20 -10.40 -10.16
C PRO A 120 11.33 -10.66 -8.66
N TYR A 121 10.71 -9.77 -7.90
CA TYR A 121 10.51 -9.88 -6.46
C TYR A 121 9.03 -9.67 -6.14
N TYR A 122 8.60 -10.14 -4.98
CA TYR A 122 7.22 -10.11 -4.56
C TYR A 122 7.11 -9.39 -3.22
N VAL A 123 6.35 -8.31 -3.20
CA VAL A 123 6.10 -7.51 -2.01
C VAL A 123 4.76 -7.91 -1.43
N ARG A 124 4.77 -8.53 -0.26
CA ARG A 124 3.57 -8.91 0.49
C ARG A 124 3.23 -7.80 1.48
N ILE A 125 2.01 -7.31 1.37
CA ILE A 125 1.41 -6.34 2.29
C ILE A 125 0.35 -7.09 3.10
N GLU A 126 0.37 -6.93 4.41
CA GLU A 126 -0.56 -7.59 5.32
C GLU A 126 -1.11 -6.57 6.31
N GLU A 127 -2.42 -6.59 6.53
CA GLU A 127 -3.04 -5.88 7.63
C GLU A 127 -3.14 -6.82 8.83
N THR A 128 -2.32 -6.57 9.86
CA THR A 128 -2.26 -7.43 11.05
C THR A 128 -3.20 -6.99 12.15
N ALA A 129 -3.66 -5.74 12.13
CA ALA A 129 -4.66 -5.21 13.05
C ALA A 129 -5.40 -4.02 12.40
N GLY A 130 -6.69 -3.91 12.69
CA GLY A 130 -7.55 -2.84 12.22
C GLY A 130 -8.88 -3.34 11.65
N GLU A 131 -9.50 -2.51 10.83
CA GLU A 131 -10.73 -2.76 10.08
C GLU A 131 -10.44 -2.73 8.59
N PRO A 132 -11.33 -3.26 7.71
CA PRO A 132 -11.15 -3.19 6.27
C PRO A 132 -10.75 -1.79 5.80
N ALA A 133 -9.64 -1.69 5.08
CA ALA A 133 -9.00 -0.44 4.72
C ALA A 133 -8.61 -0.40 3.24
N ASN A 134 -8.19 0.77 2.77
CA ASN A 134 -7.51 0.93 1.50
C ASN A 134 -6.02 1.19 1.75
N PHE A 135 -5.17 0.61 0.91
CA PHE A 135 -3.72 0.81 0.96
C PHE A 135 -3.20 1.43 -0.34
N CYS A 136 -2.04 2.04 -0.23
CA CYS A 136 -1.22 2.48 -1.36
C CYS A 136 0.23 2.06 -1.12
N LEU A 137 0.82 1.38 -2.09
CA LEU A 137 2.25 1.04 -2.13
C LEU A 137 2.93 1.88 -3.19
N ILE A 138 4.03 2.51 -2.82
CA ILE A 138 5.00 3.13 -3.73
C ILE A 138 6.41 2.66 -3.35
N TYR A 139 7.37 2.80 -4.25
CA TYR A 139 8.76 2.56 -3.92
C TYR A 139 9.72 3.54 -4.58
N SER A 140 10.81 3.78 -3.90
CA SER A 140 11.89 4.67 -4.30
C SER A 140 13.19 3.88 -4.49
N TYR A 141 14.12 4.43 -5.23
CA TYR A 141 15.42 3.80 -5.51
C TYR A 141 16.57 4.83 -5.59
N LYS A 142 17.77 4.40 -5.36
CA LYS A 142 19.02 5.09 -5.63
C LYS A 142 20.13 4.12 -6.04
#